data_0cb477675665a63b618cbb67ab28def3
#
_entry.id   0cb477675665a63b618cbb67ab28def3
#
_cell.length_a   1.000
_cell.length_b   1.000
_cell.length_c   1.000
_cell.angle_alpha   90.00
_cell.angle_beta   90.00
_cell.angle_gamma   90.00
#
_symmetry.space_group_name_H-M   'P 1'
#
loop_
_entity.id
_entity.type
_entity.pdbx_description
1 polymer ?
#
loop_
_entity_poly.entity_id
_entity_poly.type
_entity_poly.pdbx_seq_one_letter_code
_entity_poly.pdbx_strand_id
1 'polypeptide(L)'
;HAFSTETYLREVTLPRIEAGLAKSGRTMDDFEIIGPGFVVTGPDEEAMARAATGIRQQIAFYASTPAYLGVLEIHGWEGLHGDLNAMSKRGEWQAMGDLIDDEMLDAFAVVAEPDKVAAEIRARYGDCVDRMMFYALGGDHGADFWTPIVADLAA
;
A
#
# COMPACT_ATOMS: atom_id res chain seq x y z
N HIS A 1 -8.47 0.16 0.63
CA HIS A 1 -7.74 0.40 1.89
C HIS A 1 -6.24 0.36 1.63
N ALA A 2 -5.47 1.27 2.25
CA ALA A 2 -4.02 1.35 2.01
C ALA A 2 -3.26 0.07 2.38
N PHE A 3 -3.70 -0.66 3.42
CA PHE A 3 -3.13 -1.94 3.79
C PHE A 3 -3.69 -3.06 2.90
N SER A 4 -3.17 -3.14 1.71
CA SER A 4 -3.46 -4.18 0.71
C SER A 4 -2.23 -4.34 -0.19
N THR A 5 -1.96 -5.54 -0.63
CA THR A 5 -0.94 -5.81 -1.66
C THR A 5 -1.60 -6.01 -3.01
N GLU A 6 -0.83 -5.93 -4.10
CA GLU A 6 -1.31 -6.26 -5.44
C GLU A 6 -1.91 -7.67 -5.48
N THR A 7 -1.21 -8.67 -4.92
CA THR A 7 -1.66 -10.05 -4.83
C THR A 7 -3.01 -10.16 -4.11
N TYR A 8 -3.14 -9.52 -2.95
CA TYR A 8 -4.41 -9.57 -2.19
C TYR A 8 -5.54 -8.85 -2.92
N LEU A 9 -5.24 -7.74 -3.61
CA LEU A 9 -6.21 -7.03 -4.45
C LEU A 9 -6.74 -7.96 -5.55
N ARG A 10 -5.84 -8.59 -6.32
CA ARG A 10 -6.20 -9.42 -7.48
C ARG A 10 -6.85 -10.74 -7.10
N GLU A 11 -6.34 -11.44 -6.10
CA GLU A 11 -6.77 -12.79 -5.78
C GLU A 11 -7.94 -12.84 -4.78
N VAL A 12 -8.13 -11.78 -3.98
CA VAL A 12 -9.14 -11.77 -2.92
C VAL A 12 -10.14 -10.65 -3.09
N THR A 13 -9.68 -9.40 -3.26
CA THR A 13 -10.59 -8.24 -3.20
C THR A 13 -11.44 -8.15 -4.46
N LEU A 14 -10.84 -8.15 -5.64
CA LEU A 14 -11.56 -8.02 -6.91
C LEU A 14 -12.60 -9.14 -7.12
N PRO A 15 -12.26 -10.45 -6.95
CA PRO A 15 -13.25 -11.51 -7.08
C PRO A 15 -14.43 -11.38 -6.11
N ARG A 16 -14.18 -10.88 -4.89
CA ARG A 16 -15.25 -10.65 -3.90
C ARG A 16 -16.16 -9.48 -4.28
N ILE A 17 -15.60 -8.42 -4.86
CA ILE A 17 -16.36 -7.27 -5.37
C ILE A 17 -17.24 -7.74 -6.54
N GLU A 18 -16.67 -8.43 -7.53
CA GLU A 18 -17.42 -9.01 -8.66
C GLU A 18 -18.60 -9.89 -8.21
N ALA A 19 -18.32 -10.81 -7.29
CA ALA A 19 -19.35 -11.68 -6.71
C ALA A 19 -20.43 -10.89 -5.94
N GLY A 20 -20.06 -9.77 -5.32
CA GLY A 20 -21.00 -8.87 -4.65
C GLY A 20 -21.88 -8.11 -5.64
N LEU A 21 -21.29 -7.56 -6.69
CA LEU A 21 -21.99 -6.84 -7.76
C LEU A 21 -22.97 -7.73 -8.50
N ALA A 22 -22.57 -8.96 -8.84
CA ALA A 22 -23.40 -9.93 -9.53
C ALA A 22 -24.72 -10.23 -8.78
N LYS A 23 -24.73 -10.18 -7.44
CA LYS A 23 -25.96 -10.37 -6.64
C LYS A 23 -27.01 -9.28 -6.87
N SER A 24 -26.61 -8.11 -7.31
CA SER A 24 -27.48 -6.97 -7.63
C SER A 24 -27.65 -6.74 -9.14
N GLY A 25 -27.12 -7.64 -9.96
CA GLY A 25 -27.16 -7.52 -11.43
C GLY A 25 -26.24 -6.42 -11.97
N ARG A 26 -25.23 -6.01 -11.19
CA ARG A 26 -24.20 -5.02 -11.56
C ARG A 26 -22.93 -5.72 -12.03
N THR A 27 -22.10 -4.99 -12.75
CA THR A 27 -20.77 -5.41 -13.22
C THR A 27 -19.68 -4.48 -12.71
N MET A 28 -18.44 -4.75 -13.02
CA MET A 28 -17.31 -3.87 -12.69
C MET A 28 -17.41 -2.51 -13.40
N ASP A 29 -18.07 -2.43 -14.54
CA ASP A 29 -18.34 -1.15 -15.24
C ASP A 29 -19.22 -0.18 -14.42
N ASP A 30 -19.96 -0.70 -13.45
CA ASP A 30 -20.79 0.08 -12.52
C ASP A 30 -20.06 0.45 -11.21
N PHE A 31 -18.76 0.15 -11.10
CA PHE A 31 -18.04 0.24 -9.84
C PHE A 31 -16.63 0.82 -10.06
N GLU A 32 -16.22 1.73 -9.22
CA GLU A 32 -14.91 2.36 -9.29
C GLU A 32 -14.00 1.81 -8.16
N ILE A 33 -12.81 1.37 -8.54
CA ILE A 33 -11.78 0.88 -7.63
C ILE A 33 -10.77 1.98 -7.34
N ILE A 34 -10.65 2.36 -6.07
CA ILE A 34 -9.55 3.19 -5.59
C ILE A 34 -8.47 2.28 -5.03
N GLY A 35 -7.29 2.31 -5.65
CA GLY A 35 -6.18 1.41 -5.31
C GLY A 35 -5.52 1.69 -3.96
N PRO A 36 -4.78 0.69 -3.45
CA PRO A 36 -3.89 0.88 -2.31
C PRO A 36 -2.81 1.90 -2.68
N GLY A 37 -2.46 2.77 -1.75
CA GLY A 37 -1.71 3.97 -2.09
C GLY A 37 -0.44 4.22 -1.30
N PHE A 38 0.18 3.20 -0.69
CA PHE A 38 1.49 3.40 -0.08
C PHE A 38 2.54 3.71 -1.14
N VAL A 39 3.19 4.87 -0.99
CA VAL A 39 4.25 5.32 -1.90
C VAL A 39 5.47 5.75 -1.07
N VAL A 40 6.61 5.16 -1.40
CA VAL A 40 7.93 5.54 -0.90
C VAL A 40 8.66 6.25 -2.03
N THR A 41 8.77 7.57 -1.92
CA THR A 41 9.48 8.42 -2.87
C THR A 41 9.98 9.67 -2.17
N GLY A 42 10.92 10.37 -2.77
CA GLY A 42 11.49 11.59 -2.21
C GLY A 42 12.48 12.24 -3.18
N PRO A 43 12.83 13.51 -2.97
CA PRO A 43 13.76 14.24 -3.84
C PRO A 43 15.20 13.74 -3.75
N ASP A 44 15.54 12.98 -2.72
CA ASP A 44 16.88 12.44 -2.47
C ASP A 44 16.80 11.13 -1.65
N GLU A 45 17.96 10.46 -1.51
CA GLU A 45 18.07 9.19 -0.77
C GLU A 45 17.64 9.32 0.71
N GLU A 46 17.95 10.45 1.36
CA GLU A 46 17.57 10.67 2.75
C GLU A 46 16.06 10.80 2.92
N ALA A 47 15.40 11.50 2.01
CA ALA A 47 13.94 11.63 1.99
C ALA A 47 13.27 10.28 1.70
N MET A 48 13.82 9.51 0.75
CA MET A 48 13.32 8.15 0.47
C MET A 48 13.50 7.22 1.68
N ALA A 49 14.62 7.25 2.37
CA ALA A 49 14.85 6.46 3.58
C ALA A 49 13.87 6.82 4.72
N ARG A 50 13.60 8.12 4.91
CA ARG A 50 12.57 8.57 5.87
C ARG A 50 11.18 8.09 5.47
N ALA A 51 10.82 8.18 4.19
CA ALA A 51 9.55 7.69 3.68
C ALA A 51 9.41 6.17 3.89
N ALA A 52 10.45 5.39 3.56
CA ALA A 52 10.47 3.95 3.79
C ALA A 52 10.26 3.59 5.27
N THR A 53 10.96 4.29 6.17
CA THR A 53 10.80 4.11 7.62
C THR A 53 9.35 4.37 8.06
N GLY A 54 8.75 5.47 7.63
CA GLY A 54 7.37 5.82 7.95
C GLY A 54 6.37 4.78 7.43
N ILE A 55 6.55 4.32 6.20
CA ILE A 55 5.67 3.30 5.60
C ILE A 55 5.84 1.95 6.29
N ARG A 56 7.05 1.51 6.65
CA ARG A 56 7.26 0.28 7.45
C ARG A 56 6.52 0.34 8.78
N GLN A 57 6.60 1.45 9.49
CA GLN A 57 5.86 1.64 10.74
C GLN A 57 4.34 1.57 10.52
N GLN A 58 3.86 2.13 9.44
CA GLN A 58 2.43 2.10 9.09
C GLN A 58 1.97 0.70 8.69
N ILE A 59 2.77 -0.04 7.92
CA ILE A 59 2.52 -1.46 7.60
C ILE A 59 2.45 -2.26 8.89
N ALA A 60 3.45 -2.14 9.77
CA ALA A 60 3.51 -2.86 11.04
C ALA A 60 2.30 -2.55 11.95
N PHE A 61 1.86 -1.28 11.99
CA PHE A 61 0.65 -0.87 12.72
C PHE A 61 -0.59 -1.61 12.21
N TYR A 62 -0.83 -1.63 10.91
CA TYR A 62 -1.98 -2.36 10.34
C TYR A 62 -1.83 -3.87 10.51
N ALA A 63 -0.65 -4.43 10.28
CA ALA A 63 -0.35 -5.84 10.44
C ALA A 63 -0.56 -6.35 11.87
N SER A 64 -0.47 -5.47 12.87
CA SER A 64 -0.77 -5.79 14.28
C SER A 64 -2.27 -5.98 14.57
N THR A 65 -3.13 -5.57 13.64
CA THR A 65 -4.59 -5.58 13.82
C THR A 65 -5.20 -6.88 13.30
N PRO A 66 -5.92 -7.67 14.12
CA PRO A 66 -6.45 -8.97 13.71
C PRO A 66 -7.32 -8.97 12.45
N ALA A 67 -8.06 -7.89 12.21
CA ALA A 67 -8.94 -7.79 11.03
C ALA A 67 -8.17 -7.78 9.69
N TYR A 68 -6.87 -7.51 9.71
CA TYR A 68 -6.02 -7.45 8.52
C TYR A 68 -5.13 -8.69 8.33
N LEU A 69 -5.28 -9.70 9.19
CA LEU A 69 -4.47 -10.93 9.13
C LEU A 69 -4.53 -11.60 7.75
N GLY A 70 -5.68 -11.61 7.09
CA GLY A 70 -5.83 -12.22 5.77
C GLY A 70 -4.93 -11.63 4.68
N VAL A 71 -4.44 -10.38 4.83
CA VAL A 71 -3.46 -9.79 3.90
C VAL A 71 -2.07 -10.37 4.13
N LEU A 72 -1.73 -10.75 5.36
CA LEU A 72 -0.47 -11.41 5.67
C LEU A 72 -0.49 -12.90 5.27
N GLU A 73 -1.62 -13.57 5.48
CA GLU A 73 -1.80 -15.00 5.20
C GLU A 73 -1.52 -15.37 3.74
N ILE A 74 -1.96 -14.53 2.79
CA ILE A 74 -1.75 -14.79 1.36
C ILE A 74 -0.27 -14.80 0.96
N HIS A 75 0.58 -14.18 1.78
CA HIS A 75 2.03 -14.12 1.59
C HIS A 75 2.81 -15.10 2.48
N GLY A 76 2.13 -15.82 3.39
CA GLY A 76 2.80 -16.67 4.38
C GLY A 76 3.47 -15.89 5.52
N TRP A 77 3.05 -14.64 5.78
CA TRP A 77 3.59 -13.76 6.82
C TRP A 77 2.74 -13.72 8.10
N GLU A 78 1.76 -14.60 8.23
CA GLU A 78 0.85 -14.64 9.38
C GLU A 78 1.56 -14.80 10.73
N GLY A 79 2.74 -15.44 10.73
CA GLY A 79 3.57 -15.61 11.94
C GLY A 79 3.99 -14.27 12.56
N LEU A 80 4.15 -13.22 11.76
CA LEU A 80 4.54 -11.89 12.23
C LEU A 80 3.44 -11.19 13.03
N HIS A 81 2.16 -11.50 12.74
CA HIS A 81 1.02 -10.84 13.38
C HIS A 81 1.05 -10.92 14.91
N GLY A 82 1.41 -12.09 15.45
CA GLY A 82 1.44 -12.30 16.91
C GLY A 82 2.42 -11.36 17.62
N ASP A 83 3.63 -11.22 17.09
CA ASP A 83 4.67 -10.37 17.64
C ASP A 83 4.27 -8.89 17.53
N LEU A 84 3.81 -8.45 16.35
CA LEU A 84 3.35 -7.09 16.14
C LEU A 84 2.16 -6.72 17.03
N ASN A 85 1.20 -7.64 17.22
CA ASN A 85 0.08 -7.41 18.13
C ASN A 85 0.53 -7.30 19.60
N ALA A 86 1.50 -8.10 20.02
CA ALA A 86 2.07 -8.00 21.37
C ALA A 86 2.85 -6.70 21.58
N MET A 87 3.66 -6.30 20.59
CA MET A 87 4.42 -5.04 20.62
C MET A 87 3.49 -3.81 20.63
N SER A 88 2.40 -3.83 19.85
CA SER A 88 1.41 -2.73 19.80
C SER A 88 0.78 -2.48 21.17
N LYS A 89 0.48 -3.55 21.93
CA LYS A 89 -0.05 -3.45 23.29
C LYS A 89 0.94 -2.87 24.31
N ARG A 90 2.25 -2.94 24.01
CA ARG A 90 3.31 -2.33 24.82
C ARG A 90 3.68 -0.92 24.34
N GLY A 91 3.09 -0.45 23.23
CA GLY A 91 3.37 0.86 22.65
C GLY A 91 4.72 0.95 21.93
N GLU A 92 5.27 -0.16 21.47
CA GLU A 92 6.59 -0.27 20.81
C GLU A 92 6.53 0.09 19.31
N TRP A 93 5.80 1.16 18.97
CA TRP A 93 5.43 1.50 17.59
C TRP A 93 6.60 1.66 16.63
N GLN A 94 7.72 2.23 17.10
CA GLN A 94 8.90 2.40 16.26
C GLN A 94 9.59 1.07 15.98
N ALA A 95 9.81 0.26 17.02
CA ALA A 95 10.46 -1.03 16.88
C ALA A 95 9.67 -2.04 16.02
N MET A 96 8.34 -1.89 15.96
CA MET A 96 7.50 -2.70 15.07
C MET A 96 7.87 -2.52 13.60
N GLY A 97 8.27 -1.33 13.19
CA GLY A 97 8.69 -1.04 11.82
C GLY A 97 9.93 -1.82 11.39
N ASP A 98 10.83 -2.15 12.35
CA ASP A 98 12.07 -2.89 12.09
C ASP A 98 11.81 -4.37 11.72
N LEU A 99 10.60 -4.88 12.00
CA LEU A 99 10.17 -6.23 11.61
C LEU A 99 9.64 -6.31 10.16
N ILE A 100 9.45 -5.18 9.50
CA ILE A 100 9.02 -5.13 8.10
C ILE A 100 10.26 -5.06 7.22
N ASP A 101 10.56 -6.12 6.53
CA ASP A 101 11.72 -6.21 5.63
C ASP A 101 11.46 -5.53 4.27
N ASP A 102 12.44 -5.61 3.36
CA ASP A 102 12.35 -5.01 2.03
C ASP A 102 11.32 -5.71 1.15
N GLU A 103 11.19 -7.03 1.25
CA GLU A 103 10.21 -7.81 0.49
C GLU A 103 8.77 -7.38 0.86
N MET A 104 8.50 -7.25 2.16
CA MET A 104 7.23 -6.78 2.65
C MET A 104 6.96 -5.33 2.21
N LEU A 105 7.96 -4.45 2.34
CA LEU A 105 7.83 -3.07 1.91
C LEU A 105 7.45 -2.98 0.44
N ASP A 106 8.15 -3.71 -0.44
CA ASP A 106 7.89 -3.73 -1.88
C ASP A 106 6.53 -4.33 -2.23
N ALA A 107 6.04 -5.32 -1.47
CA ALA A 107 4.71 -5.88 -1.69
C ALA A 107 3.59 -4.89 -1.38
N PHE A 108 3.75 -4.06 -0.34
CA PHE A 108 2.73 -3.10 0.10
C PHE A 108 2.85 -1.73 -0.54
N ALA A 109 4.04 -1.29 -0.93
CA ALA A 109 4.31 0.07 -1.39
C ALA A 109 4.91 0.12 -2.79
N VAL A 110 4.64 1.19 -3.51
CA VAL A 110 5.44 1.58 -4.67
C VAL A 110 6.67 2.31 -4.16
N VAL A 111 7.84 1.71 -4.35
CA VAL A 111 9.13 2.26 -3.95
C VAL A 111 9.87 2.70 -5.21
N ALA A 112 9.92 4.00 -5.47
CA ALA A 112 10.51 4.51 -6.70
C ALA A 112 10.99 5.96 -6.58
N GLU A 113 11.97 6.33 -7.40
CA GLU A 113 12.32 7.74 -7.64
C GLU A 113 11.14 8.50 -8.25
N PRO A 114 11.02 9.83 -8.04
CA PRO A 114 9.82 10.60 -8.42
C PRO A 114 9.40 10.43 -9.89
N ASP A 115 10.38 10.36 -10.80
CA ASP A 115 10.17 10.21 -12.25
C ASP A 115 9.72 8.79 -12.66
N LYS A 116 9.77 7.81 -11.76
CA LYS A 116 9.40 6.42 -11.99
C LYS A 116 8.10 6.01 -11.30
N VAL A 117 7.62 6.78 -10.32
CA VAL A 117 6.42 6.44 -9.52
C VAL A 117 5.20 6.15 -10.39
N ALA A 118 4.93 7.00 -11.37
CA ALA A 118 3.75 6.84 -12.23
C ALA A 118 3.84 5.56 -13.09
N ALA A 119 5.03 5.24 -13.62
CA ALA A 119 5.26 4.03 -14.39
C ALA A 119 5.06 2.77 -13.54
N GLU A 120 5.59 2.75 -12.30
CA GLU A 120 5.42 1.64 -11.37
C GLU A 120 3.95 1.45 -10.95
N ILE A 121 3.22 2.53 -10.69
CA ILE A 121 1.79 2.45 -10.39
C ILE A 121 1.02 1.87 -11.57
N ARG A 122 1.28 2.33 -12.79
CA ARG A 122 0.64 1.79 -13.99
C ARG A 122 0.98 0.31 -14.21
N ALA A 123 2.22 -0.08 -13.98
CA ALA A 123 2.64 -1.47 -14.14
C ALA A 123 1.92 -2.42 -13.16
N ARG A 124 1.74 -1.99 -11.89
CA ARG A 124 1.09 -2.80 -10.86
C ARG A 124 -0.43 -2.78 -10.93
N TYR A 125 -1.05 -1.64 -11.23
CA TYR A 125 -2.47 -1.41 -11.00
C TYR A 125 -3.26 -0.90 -12.20
N GLY A 126 -2.59 -0.53 -13.31
CA GLY A 126 -3.23 0.16 -14.42
C GLY A 126 -4.34 -0.62 -15.15
N ASP A 127 -4.42 -1.92 -14.94
CA ASP A 127 -5.44 -2.81 -15.52
C ASP A 127 -6.61 -3.12 -14.57
N CYS A 128 -6.53 -2.71 -13.30
CA CYS A 128 -7.51 -3.14 -12.29
C CYS A 128 -7.89 -2.05 -11.28
N VAL A 129 -7.36 -0.84 -11.41
CA VAL A 129 -7.63 0.28 -10.51
C VAL A 129 -7.97 1.52 -11.34
N ASP A 130 -9.08 2.17 -11.03
CA ASP A 130 -9.56 3.37 -11.74
C ASP A 130 -8.91 4.65 -11.20
N ARG A 131 -8.61 4.67 -9.91
CA ARG A 131 -7.98 5.82 -9.22
C ARG A 131 -6.93 5.37 -8.23
N MET A 132 -5.94 6.23 -8.04
CA MET A 132 -4.90 6.03 -7.04
C MET A 132 -4.96 7.14 -5.98
N MET A 133 -4.88 6.76 -4.71
CA MET A 133 -4.67 7.68 -3.60
C MET A 133 -3.22 7.54 -3.13
N PHE A 134 -2.47 8.64 -3.11
CA PHE A 134 -1.11 8.62 -2.57
C PHE A 134 -1.13 8.70 -1.04
N TYR A 135 -0.63 7.67 -0.39
CA TYR A 135 -0.37 7.64 1.04
C TYR A 135 1.14 7.63 1.25
N ALA A 136 1.71 8.82 1.27
CA ALA A 136 3.14 9.03 1.42
C ALA A 136 3.45 9.57 2.83
N LEU A 137 4.42 8.99 3.49
CA LEU A 137 4.93 9.39 4.80
C LEU A 137 6.40 9.79 4.66
N GLY A 138 6.90 10.59 5.61
CA GLY A 138 8.32 10.95 5.62
C GLY A 138 8.64 12.38 5.24
N GLY A 139 7.64 13.19 4.95
CA GLY A 139 7.80 14.64 4.73
C GLY A 139 6.68 15.24 3.90
N ASP A 140 6.43 16.52 4.12
CA ASP A 140 5.59 17.33 3.24
C ASP A 140 6.49 17.92 2.15
N HIS A 141 6.45 17.33 0.95
CA HIS A 141 7.21 17.81 -0.20
C HIS A 141 6.49 18.92 -0.97
N GLY A 142 5.24 19.27 -0.57
CA GLY A 142 4.44 20.29 -1.21
C GLY A 142 3.92 19.93 -2.60
N ALA A 143 3.07 20.81 -3.15
CA ALA A 143 2.41 20.56 -4.43
C ALA A 143 3.39 20.48 -5.61
N ASP A 144 4.45 21.26 -5.60
CA ASP A 144 5.43 21.31 -6.71
C ASP A 144 6.13 19.96 -6.93
N PHE A 145 6.33 19.20 -5.86
CA PHE A 145 6.88 17.85 -5.93
C PHE A 145 5.87 16.83 -6.50
N TRP A 146 4.62 16.89 -6.06
CA TRP A 146 3.61 15.91 -6.45
C TRP A 146 2.96 16.17 -7.80
N THR A 147 2.86 17.44 -8.22
CA THR A 147 2.19 17.83 -9.48
C THR A 147 2.72 17.09 -10.71
N PRO A 148 4.05 17.00 -10.95
CA PRO A 148 4.55 16.27 -12.11
C PRO A 148 4.26 14.77 -12.04
N ILE A 149 4.31 14.14 -10.86
CA ILE A 149 4.01 12.71 -10.67
C ILE A 149 2.53 12.43 -11.00
N VAL A 150 1.63 13.29 -10.50
CA VAL A 150 0.19 13.18 -10.77
C VAL A 150 -0.12 13.44 -12.24
N ALA A 151 0.52 14.43 -12.85
CA ALA A 151 0.35 14.73 -14.27
C ALA A 151 0.82 13.57 -15.16
N ASP A 152 1.96 12.97 -14.84
CA ASP A 152 2.44 11.78 -15.57
C ASP A 152 1.48 10.60 -15.41
N LEU A 153 0.97 10.35 -14.20
CA LEU A 153 0.02 9.25 -13.97
C LEU A 153 -1.30 9.43 -14.73
N ALA A 154 -1.73 10.67 -14.96
CA ALA A 154 -2.97 11.02 -15.67
C ALA A 154 -2.83 11.02 -17.21
N ALA A 155 -1.61 10.95 -17.73
CA ALA A 155 -1.33 10.95 -19.18
C ALA A 155 -1.52 9.57 -19.82
#